data_1a4f41ac3e6a1c316e3f455bd3474219
#
_entry.id   1a4f41ac3e6a1c316e3f455bd3474219
#
_cell.length_a   1.000
_cell.length_b   1.000
_cell.length_c   1.000
_cell.angle_alpha   90.00
_cell.angle_beta   90.00
_cell.angle_gamma   90.00
#
_symmetry.space_group_name_H-M   'P 1'
#
loop_
_entity.id
_entity.type
_entity.pdbx_description
1 polymer ?
#
loop_
_entity_poly.entity_id
_entity_poly.type
_entity_poly.pdbx_seq_one_letter_code
_entity_poly.pdbx_strand_id
1 'polypeptide(L)'
;MSFDLAGSDMIGVPRDAIVALRAALFRQDSAAAATSLYEAGYAGGGALHDAFTRWCRSRKLPVPEHMGAPEFEQHASAFFSEIGFGALHVGTLHDAAVMLDSTNWAEAEPAVAMQFPGCYLTAGMLTEFLGRVGGLPVSVLEVECRSMGAQRCRFVVGSAETIQQAYEALARGASYEAVLQGTT
;
A
#
# COMPACT_ATOMS: atom_id res chain seq x y z
N MET A 1 3.03 -21.09 12.86
CA MET A 1 1.55 -21.12 12.80
C MET A 1 1.19 -20.52 11.46
N SER A 2 0.48 -21.22 10.56
CA SER A 2 0.07 -20.68 9.27
C SER A 2 -1.10 -19.72 9.44
N PHE A 3 -1.16 -18.69 8.60
CA PHE A 3 -2.27 -17.73 8.59
C PHE A 3 -3.58 -18.41 8.17
N ASP A 4 -4.66 -18.19 8.93
CA ASP A 4 -5.98 -18.76 8.64
C ASP A 4 -6.75 -17.78 7.71
N LEU A 5 -6.64 -18.01 6.40
CA LEU A 5 -7.36 -17.23 5.38
C LEU A 5 -8.89 -17.34 5.55
N ALA A 6 -9.40 -18.56 5.73
CA ALA A 6 -10.85 -18.79 5.80
C ALA A 6 -11.48 -18.13 7.04
N GLY A 7 -10.85 -18.30 8.22
CA GLY A 7 -11.29 -17.63 9.45
C GLY A 7 -11.08 -16.11 9.45
N SER A 8 -10.42 -15.57 8.42
CA SER A 8 -10.15 -14.15 8.25
C SER A 8 -10.98 -13.49 7.14
N ASP A 9 -11.98 -14.20 6.61
CA ASP A 9 -12.79 -13.73 5.47
C ASP A 9 -11.93 -13.32 4.26
N MET A 10 -10.86 -14.09 4.02
CA MET A 10 -9.90 -13.85 2.94
C MET A 10 -9.79 -15.07 2.04
N ILE A 11 -9.49 -14.84 0.78
CA ILE A 11 -9.18 -15.89 -0.20
C ILE A 11 -7.74 -15.77 -0.68
N GLY A 12 -7.08 -16.89 -0.92
CA GLY A 12 -5.77 -16.94 -1.58
C GLY A 12 -5.95 -16.95 -3.10
N VAL A 13 -5.32 -15.99 -3.78
CA VAL A 13 -5.33 -15.91 -5.24
C VAL A 13 -3.88 -16.00 -5.74
N PRO A 14 -3.56 -16.84 -6.75
CA PRO A 14 -2.24 -16.86 -7.35
C PRO A 14 -1.82 -15.48 -7.87
N ARG A 15 -0.57 -15.08 -7.61
CA ARG A 15 -0.05 -13.77 -8.04
C ARG A 15 -0.25 -13.53 -9.54
N ASP A 16 -0.01 -14.55 -10.38
CA ASP A 16 -0.15 -14.44 -11.84
C ASP A 16 -1.59 -14.12 -12.28
N ALA A 17 -2.60 -14.56 -11.51
CA ALA A 17 -3.99 -14.21 -11.79
C ALA A 17 -4.25 -12.71 -11.56
N ILE A 18 -3.67 -12.13 -10.51
CA ILE A 18 -3.73 -10.68 -10.26
C ILE A 18 -2.99 -9.91 -11.35
N VAL A 19 -1.80 -10.37 -11.74
CA VAL A 19 -1.02 -9.74 -12.83
C VAL A 19 -1.81 -9.76 -14.14
N ALA A 20 -2.41 -10.89 -14.50
CA ALA A 20 -3.21 -11.03 -15.72
C ALA A 20 -4.47 -10.15 -15.69
N LEU A 21 -5.18 -10.11 -14.55
CA LEU A 21 -6.37 -9.25 -14.36
C LEU A 21 -6.01 -7.77 -14.53
N ARG A 22 -4.96 -7.31 -13.85
CA ARG A 22 -4.47 -5.93 -13.97
C ARG A 22 -4.10 -5.59 -15.41
N ALA A 23 -3.33 -6.45 -16.07
CA ALA A 23 -2.96 -6.25 -17.47
C ALA A 23 -4.18 -6.18 -18.41
N ALA A 24 -5.24 -6.96 -18.14
CA ALA A 24 -6.48 -6.90 -18.90
C ALA A 24 -7.21 -5.56 -18.69
N LEU A 25 -7.31 -5.06 -17.47
CA LEU A 25 -7.93 -3.77 -17.16
C LEU A 25 -7.18 -2.61 -17.82
N PHE A 26 -5.85 -2.55 -17.68
CA PHE A 26 -5.04 -1.47 -18.26
C PHE A 26 -5.05 -1.45 -19.79
N ARG A 27 -5.26 -2.61 -20.46
CA ARG A 27 -5.43 -2.63 -21.92
C ARG A 27 -6.73 -1.99 -22.40
N GLN A 28 -7.76 -1.94 -21.56
CA GLN A 28 -9.05 -1.35 -21.93
C GLN A 28 -9.04 0.17 -21.75
N ASP A 29 -8.76 0.63 -20.53
CA ASP A 29 -8.69 2.04 -20.17
C ASP A 29 -7.83 2.19 -18.91
N SER A 30 -6.70 2.87 -19.03
CA SER A 30 -5.75 3.03 -17.91
C SER A 30 -6.31 3.83 -16.75
N ALA A 31 -7.12 4.86 -17.03
CA ALA A 31 -7.70 5.71 -15.97
C ALA A 31 -8.82 4.96 -15.23
N ALA A 32 -9.70 4.29 -15.98
CA ALA A 32 -10.75 3.46 -15.39
C ALA A 32 -10.16 2.27 -14.60
N ALA A 33 -9.09 1.65 -15.11
CA ALA A 33 -8.37 0.58 -14.44
C ALA A 33 -7.78 1.04 -13.09
N ALA A 34 -7.12 2.20 -13.07
CA ALA A 34 -6.55 2.79 -11.86
C ALA A 34 -7.62 3.02 -10.80
N THR A 35 -8.74 3.64 -11.18
CA THR A 35 -9.87 3.90 -10.30
C THR A 35 -10.47 2.59 -9.76
N SER A 36 -10.79 1.64 -10.63
CA SER A 36 -11.41 0.36 -10.25
C SER A 36 -10.52 -0.47 -9.33
N LEU A 37 -9.21 -0.51 -9.58
CA LEU A 37 -8.25 -1.19 -8.72
C LEU A 37 -8.14 -0.53 -7.35
N TYR A 38 -8.10 0.81 -7.31
CA TYR A 38 -8.06 1.55 -6.04
C TYR A 38 -9.33 1.30 -5.22
N GLU A 39 -10.52 1.40 -5.82
CA GLU A 39 -11.79 1.15 -5.17
C GLU A 39 -11.91 -0.29 -4.63
N ALA A 40 -11.46 -1.28 -5.43
CA ALA A 40 -11.44 -2.67 -5.01
C ALA A 40 -10.49 -2.89 -3.82
N GLY A 41 -9.31 -2.27 -3.85
CA GLY A 41 -8.37 -2.29 -2.74
C GLY A 41 -8.95 -1.66 -1.48
N TYR A 42 -9.53 -0.48 -1.60
CA TYR A 42 -10.17 0.24 -0.51
C TYR A 42 -11.28 -0.60 0.15
N ALA A 43 -12.13 -1.23 -0.65
CA ALA A 43 -13.19 -2.10 -0.16
C ALA A 43 -12.65 -3.30 0.66
N GLY A 44 -11.45 -3.81 0.32
CA GLY A 44 -10.81 -4.91 1.03
C GLY A 44 -10.00 -4.51 2.28
N GLY A 45 -9.65 -3.22 2.42
CA GLY A 45 -8.73 -2.76 3.47
C GLY A 45 -9.24 -2.97 4.90
N GLY A 46 -10.56 -2.88 5.11
CA GLY A 46 -11.18 -3.13 6.40
C GLY A 46 -11.04 -4.60 6.85
N ALA A 47 -11.33 -5.54 5.95
CA ALA A 47 -11.15 -6.97 6.24
C ALA A 47 -9.69 -7.31 6.54
N LEU A 48 -8.75 -6.65 5.84
CA LEU A 48 -7.32 -6.81 6.07
C LEU A 48 -6.90 -6.29 7.45
N HIS A 49 -7.42 -5.13 7.89
CA HIS A 49 -7.19 -4.62 9.24
C HIS A 49 -7.69 -5.59 10.31
N ASP A 50 -8.90 -6.14 10.13
CA ASP A 50 -9.47 -7.12 11.04
C ASP A 50 -8.64 -8.42 11.08
N ALA A 51 -8.13 -8.85 9.92
CA ALA A 51 -7.22 -9.99 9.82
C ALA A 51 -5.90 -9.73 10.55
N PHE A 52 -5.31 -8.56 10.40
CA PHE A 52 -4.10 -8.16 11.12
C PHE A 52 -4.33 -8.10 12.63
N THR A 53 -5.45 -7.55 13.06
CA THR A 53 -5.82 -7.50 14.48
C THR A 53 -5.96 -8.91 15.07
N ARG A 54 -6.61 -9.85 14.37
CA ARG A 54 -6.68 -11.27 14.77
C ARG A 54 -5.31 -11.92 14.80
N TRP A 55 -4.47 -11.64 13.81
CA TRP A 55 -3.09 -12.13 13.73
C TRP A 55 -2.26 -11.66 14.94
N CYS A 56 -2.36 -10.40 15.33
CA CYS A 56 -1.71 -9.84 16.53
C CYS A 56 -2.20 -10.55 17.79
N ARG A 57 -3.52 -10.66 17.98
CA ARG A 57 -4.11 -11.32 19.16
C ARG A 57 -3.67 -12.78 19.29
N SER A 58 -3.58 -13.52 18.18
CA SER A 58 -3.13 -14.94 18.19
C SER A 58 -1.69 -15.10 18.67
N ARG A 59 -0.90 -14.03 18.57
CA ARG A 59 0.52 -13.95 18.98
C ARG A 59 0.73 -13.23 20.30
N LYS A 60 -0.35 -12.81 20.97
CA LYS A 60 -0.33 -12.03 22.21
C LYS A 60 0.39 -10.68 22.05
N LEU A 61 0.30 -10.09 20.89
CA LEU A 61 0.82 -8.76 20.55
C LEU A 61 -0.24 -7.69 20.87
N PRO A 62 0.16 -6.43 21.06
CA PRO A 62 -0.77 -5.32 21.14
C PRO A 62 -1.70 -5.25 19.92
N VAL A 63 -2.84 -4.58 20.06
CA VAL A 63 -3.69 -4.26 18.91
C VAL A 63 -3.02 -3.17 18.06
N PRO A 64 -3.23 -3.15 16.73
CA PRO A 64 -2.51 -2.25 15.83
C PRO A 64 -2.57 -0.77 16.24
N GLU A 65 -3.70 -0.32 16.74
CA GLU A 65 -3.97 1.07 17.15
C GLU A 65 -3.15 1.52 18.38
N HIS A 66 -2.56 0.58 19.10
CA HIS A 66 -1.74 0.85 20.30
C HIS A 66 -0.25 0.65 20.07
N MET A 67 0.17 0.32 18.86
CA MET A 67 1.58 0.12 18.52
C MET A 67 2.28 1.44 18.25
N GLY A 68 3.50 1.59 18.74
CA GLY A 68 4.41 2.63 18.25
C GLY A 68 4.91 2.30 16.83
N ALA A 69 5.41 3.31 16.10
CA ALA A 69 5.82 3.13 14.71
C ALA A 69 6.83 1.98 14.47
N PRO A 70 7.88 1.79 15.29
CA PRO A 70 8.80 0.67 15.08
C PRO A 70 8.16 -0.70 15.31
N GLU A 71 7.27 -0.81 16.30
CA GLU A 71 6.56 -2.05 16.61
C GLU A 71 5.54 -2.37 15.51
N PHE A 72 4.80 -1.35 15.04
CA PHE A 72 3.90 -1.48 13.91
C PHE A 72 4.65 -1.95 12.66
N GLU A 73 5.79 -1.34 12.29
CA GLU A 73 6.60 -1.76 11.16
C GLU A 73 6.96 -3.25 11.24
N GLN A 74 7.52 -3.66 12.38
CA GLN A 74 7.93 -5.05 12.58
C GLN A 74 6.78 -6.02 12.35
N HIS A 75 5.63 -5.76 12.95
CA HIS A 75 4.50 -6.68 12.93
C HIS A 75 3.70 -6.61 11.62
N ALA A 76 3.51 -5.43 11.05
CA ALA A 76 2.89 -5.27 9.74
C ALA A 76 3.74 -5.93 8.64
N SER A 77 5.05 -5.73 8.65
CA SER A 77 5.97 -6.38 7.70
C SER A 77 5.90 -7.89 7.79
N ALA A 78 5.87 -8.46 9.01
CA ALA A 78 5.74 -9.89 9.23
C ALA A 78 4.38 -10.42 8.74
N PHE A 79 3.29 -9.72 9.05
CA PHE A 79 1.95 -10.07 8.62
C PHE A 79 1.82 -10.05 7.09
N PHE A 80 2.18 -8.95 6.43
CA PHE A 80 2.09 -8.83 4.99
C PHE A 80 2.97 -9.84 4.25
N SER A 81 4.15 -10.17 4.81
CA SER A 81 4.99 -11.24 4.28
C SER A 81 4.33 -12.62 4.40
N GLU A 82 3.69 -12.92 5.54
CA GLU A 82 3.01 -14.20 5.79
C GLU A 82 1.81 -14.43 4.87
N ILE A 83 1.07 -13.34 4.54
CA ILE A 83 -0.07 -13.43 3.61
C ILE A 83 0.33 -13.26 2.13
N GLY A 84 1.63 -13.12 1.84
CA GLY A 84 2.17 -13.16 0.48
C GLY A 84 2.27 -11.81 -0.23
N PHE A 85 1.99 -10.68 0.43
CA PHE A 85 2.17 -9.35 -0.18
C PHE A 85 3.63 -8.89 -0.25
N GLY A 86 4.46 -9.26 0.72
CA GLY A 86 5.86 -8.86 0.82
C GLY A 86 6.16 -8.10 2.12
N ALA A 87 7.42 -7.73 2.30
CA ALA A 87 7.86 -6.99 3.47
C ALA A 87 7.60 -5.48 3.30
N LEU A 88 7.25 -4.81 4.39
CA LEU A 88 7.11 -3.35 4.46
C LEU A 88 8.17 -2.75 5.37
N HIS A 89 8.71 -1.61 4.98
CA HIS A 89 9.55 -0.76 5.80
C HIS A 89 8.87 0.60 5.96
N VAL A 90 8.80 1.09 7.20
CA VAL A 90 8.18 2.37 7.52
C VAL A 90 9.27 3.42 7.67
N GLY A 91 9.15 4.51 6.94
CA GLY A 91 10.02 5.68 7.03
C GLY A 91 9.20 6.95 7.25
N THR A 92 9.84 7.99 7.75
CA THR A 92 9.26 9.34 7.79
C THR A 92 9.96 10.21 6.77
N LEU A 93 9.19 10.92 5.95
CA LEU A 93 9.75 11.89 5.02
C LEU A 93 9.79 13.30 5.63
N HIS A 94 8.81 13.60 6.45
CA HIS A 94 8.65 14.83 7.24
C HIS A 94 7.50 14.62 8.22
N ASP A 95 7.22 15.57 9.09
CA ASP A 95 6.10 15.51 10.04
C ASP A 95 4.73 15.33 9.38
N ALA A 96 4.61 15.64 8.08
CA ALA A 96 3.35 15.59 7.33
C ALA A 96 3.10 14.26 6.59
N ALA A 97 4.10 13.39 6.44
CA ALA A 97 3.97 12.19 5.60
C ALA A 97 4.81 11.01 6.11
N VAL A 98 4.23 9.84 6.07
CA VAL A 98 4.89 8.55 6.32
C VAL A 98 5.15 7.86 4.98
N MET A 99 6.26 7.16 4.86
CA MET A 99 6.58 6.34 3.71
C MET A 99 6.50 4.86 4.06
N LEU A 100 5.95 4.07 3.14
CA LEU A 100 6.00 2.62 3.18
C LEU A 100 6.78 2.14 1.96
N ASP A 101 7.90 1.47 2.20
CA ASP A 101 8.78 0.94 1.16
C ASP A 101 8.72 -0.58 1.12
N SER A 102 8.78 -1.16 -0.09
CA SER A 102 8.92 -2.60 -0.29
C SER A 102 9.75 -2.92 -1.54
N THR A 103 10.72 -3.82 -1.39
CA THR A 103 11.53 -4.31 -2.50
C THR A 103 10.97 -5.59 -3.14
N ASN A 104 9.93 -6.18 -2.55
CA ASN A 104 9.35 -7.46 -3.00
C ASN A 104 7.81 -7.47 -3.01
N TRP A 105 7.18 -6.29 -3.14
CA TRP A 105 5.72 -6.17 -3.10
C TRP A 105 5.04 -6.94 -4.23
N ALA A 106 4.05 -7.77 -3.90
CA ALA A 106 3.48 -8.76 -4.81
C ALA A 106 2.69 -8.17 -5.98
N GLU A 107 2.09 -6.97 -5.81
CA GLU A 107 1.35 -6.34 -6.90
C GLU A 107 2.28 -5.82 -8.00
N ALA A 108 3.51 -5.45 -7.69
CA ALA A 108 4.46 -4.96 -8.68
C ALA A 108 5.00 -6.10 -9.56
N GLU A 109 5.02 -5.86 -10.89
CA GLU A 109 5.58 -6.77 -11.87
C GLU A 109 6.59 -6.05 -12.77
N PRO A 110 7.90 -6.14 -12.47
CA PRO A 110 8.94 -5.44 -13.22
C PRO A 110 8.96 -5.78 -14.73
N ALA A 111 8.57 -6.99 -15.10
CA ALA A 111 8.56 -7.41 -16.49
C ALA A 111 7.52 -6.68 -17.37
N VAL A 112 6.53 -6.02 -16.75
CA VAL A 112 5.49 -5.27 -17.48
C VAL A 112 6.00 -3.93 -18.00
N ALA A 113 7.05 -3.34 -17.41
CA ALA A 113 7.67 -2.07 -17.82
C ALA A 113 6.64 -0.92 -17.96
N MET A 114 5.89 -0.64 -16.89
CA MET A 114 4.88 0.42 -16.88
C MET A 114 5.48 1.82 -17.00
N GLN A 115 4.71 2.77 -17.56
CA GLN A 115 5.12 4.18 -17.69
C GLN A 115 4.80 5.02 -16.44
N PHE A 116 4.03 4.48 -15.51
CA PHE A 116 3.55 5.16 -14.29
C PHE A 116 3.43 4.14 -13.15
N PRO A 117 3.41 4.60 -11.88
CA PRO A 117 3.16 3.74 -10.73
C PRO A 117 1.85 2.97 -10.90
N GLY A 118 1.83 1.68 -10.60
CA GLY A 118 0.73 0.80 -10.97
C GLY A 118 0.12 -0.03 -9.85
N CYS A 119 0.56 0.14 -8.58
CA CYS A 119 0.03 -0.62 -7.46
C CYS A 119 -1.22 0.04 -6.85
N TYR A 120 -2.23 0.28 -7.69
CA TYR A 120 -3.46 0.97 -7.28
C TYR A 120 -4.31 0.15 -6.32
N LEU A 121 -4.36 -1.16 -6.48
CA LEU A 121 -5.05 -2.05 -5.52
C LEU A 121 -4.44 -1.90 -4.13
N THR A 122 -3.11 -1.89 -4.05
CA THR A 122 -2.37 -1.66 -2.81
C THR A 122 -2.64 -0.27 -2.23
N ALA A 123 -2.60 0.77 -3.06
CA ALA A 123 -2.84 2.14 -2.59
C ALA A 123 -4.22 2.28 -1.94
N GLY A 124 -5.27 1.74 -2.56
CA GLY A 124 -6.62 1.70 -1.98
C GLY A 124 -6.68 0.89 -0.69
N MET A 125 -6.12 -0.31 -0.71
CA MET A 125 -6.07 -1.21 0.45
C MET A 125 -5.35 -0.58 1.65
N LEU A 126 -4.20 0.03 1.44
CA LEU A 126 -3.44 0.70 2.49
C LEU A 126 -4.13 1.96 2.99
N THR A 127 -4.89 2.67 2.15
CA THR A 127 -5.68 3.84 2.56
C THR A 127 -6.67 3.45 3.66
N GLU A 128 -7.51 2.44 3.44
CA GLU A 128 -8.51 2.01 4.43
C GLU A 128 -7.85 1.31 5.63
N PHE A 129 -6.87 0.43 5.38
CA PHE A 129 -6.13 -0.28 6.43
C PHE A 129 -5.47 0.68 7.41
N LEU A 130 -4.69 1.65 6.93
CA LEU A 130 -3.96 2.61 7.77
C LEU A 130 -4.89 3.65 8.40
N GLY A 131 -5.97 4.02 7.71
CA GLY A 131 -7.01 4.87 8.29
C GLY A 131 -7.61 4.26 9.56
N ARG A 132 -7.85 2.94 9.55
CA ARG A 132 -8.31 2.20 10.75
C ARG A 132 -7.24 2.11 11.82
N VAL A 133 -6.00 1.81 11.47
CA VAL A 133 -4.88 1.77 12.43
C VAL A 133 -4.67 3.12 13.10
N GLY A 134 -4.69 4.21 12.36
CA GLY A 134 -4.48 5.56 12.88
C GLY A 134 -5.72 6.21 13.49
N GLY A 135 -6.91 5.64 13.29
CA GLY A 135 -8.18 6.21 13.75
C GLY A 135 -8.54 7.54 13.08
N LEU A 136 -7.97 7.84 11.92
CA LEU A 136 -8.19 9.08 11.17
C LEU A 136 -8.11 8.81 9.65
N PRO A 137 -8.80 9.61 8.83
CA PRO A 137 -8.73 9.48 7.38
C PRO A 137 -7.32 9.76 6.87
N VAL A 138 -6.79 8.87 6.07
CA VAL A 138 -5.52 9.06 5.34
C VAL A 138 -5.73 8.81 3.85
N SER A 139 -4.78 9.26 3.04
CA SER A 139 -4.68 8.92 1.62
C SER A 139 -3.32 8.32 1.33
N VAL A 140 -3.25 7.45 0.33
CA VAL A 140 -2.01 6.77 -0.07
C VAL A 140 -1.78 6.96 -1.56
N LEU A 141 -0.54 7.31 -1.92
CA LEU A 141 -0.07 7.47 -3.29
C LEU A 141 1.21 6.67 -3.50
N GLU A 142 1.25 5.79 -4.50
CA GLU A 142 2.50 5.19 -4.95
C GLU A 142 3.31 6.22 -5.76
N VAL A 143 4.55 6.49 -5.34
CA VAL A 143 5.44 7.47 -5.97
C VAL A 143 6.64 6.83 -6.67
N GLU A 144 7.05 5.64 -6.24
CA GLU A 144 8.05 4.81 -6.90
C GLU A 144 7.49 3.40 -7.07
N CYS A 145 7.64 2.80 -8.25
CA CYS A 145 7.09 1.49 -8.54
C CYS A 145 8.11 0.58 -9.25
N ARG A 146 8.25 -0.64 -8.74
CA ARG A 146 9.12 -1.65 -9.36
C ARG A 146 8.67 -2.01 -10.78
N SER A 147 7.39 -1.92 -11.08
CA SER A 147 6.89 -2.08 -12.46
C SER A 147 7.35 -0.98 -13.42
N MET A 148 7.84 0.16 -12.91
CA MET A 148 8.49 1.22 -13.68
C MET A 148 10.02 1.08 -13.75
N GLY A 149 10.59 0.02 -13.17
CA GLY A 149 12.03 -0.16 -13.08
C GLY A 149 12.66 0.45 -11.83
N ALA A 150 11.91 1.01 -10.89
CA ALA A 150 12.44 1.46 -9.61
C ALA A 150 12.94 0.27 -8.77
N GLN A 151 13.85 0.53 -7.83
CA GLN A 151 14.41 -0.50 -6.95
C GLN A 151 13.39 -1.00 -5.91
N ARG A 152 12.34 -0.20 -5.64
CA ARG A 152 11.29 -0.48 -4.67
C ARG A 152 9.94 0.04 -5.15
N CYS A 153 8.87 -0.41 -4.49
CA CYS A 153 7.62 0.32 -4.44
C CYS A 153 7.65 1.23 -3.21
N ARG A 154 7.32 2.49 -3.38
CA ARG A 154 7.19 3.47 -2.30
C ARG A 154 5.81 4.08 -2.31
N PHE A 155 5.14 4.00 -1.17
CA PHE A 155 3.84 4.59 -0.93
C PHE A 155 3.99 5.73 0.08
N VAL A 156 3.51 6.91 -0.28
CA VAL A 156 3.40 8.06 0.62
C VAL A 156 2.02 8.06 1.25
N VAL A 157 1.97 8.20 2.56
CA VAL A 157 0.75 8.21 3.38
C VAL A 157 0.65 9.57 4.07
N GLY A 158 -0.48 10.23 3.94
CA GLY A 158 -0.70 11.54 4.52
C GLY A 158 -2.16 11.98 4.46
N SER A 159 -2.44 13.24 4.79
CA SER A 159 -3.76 13.81 4.58
C SER A 159 -4.10 13.86 3.08
N ALA A 160 -5.39 13.95 2.74
CA ALA A 160 -5.81 14.08 1.34
C ALA A 160 -5.16 15.30 0.67
N GLU A 161 -5.01 16.40 1.40
CA GLU A 161 -4.35 17.63 0.90
C GLU A 161 -2.86 17.37 0.62
N THR A 162 -2.13 16.76 1.55
CA THR A 162 -0.71 16.40 1.39
C THR A 162 -0.49 15.51 0.17
N ILE A 163 -1.34 14.49 0.01
CA ILE A 163 -1.24 13.55 -1.11
C ILE A 163 -1.60 14.21 -2.44
N GLN A 164 -2.59 15.12 -2.46
CA GLN A 164 -2.92 15.88 -3.65
C GLN A 164 -1.74 16.76 -4.11
N GLN A 165 -1.06 17.43 -3.19
CA GLN A 165 0.12 18.24 -3.49
C GLN A 165 1.27 17.38 -4.06
N ALA A 166 1.52 16.20 -3.48
CA ALA A 166 2.50 15.24 -3.99
C ALA A 166 2.15 14.75 -5.40
N TYR A 167 0.88 14.41 -5.65
CA TYR A 167 0.40 14.00 -6.96
C TYR A 167 0.59 15.09 -8.02
N GLU A 168 0.22 16.33 -7.71
CA GLU A 168 0.39 17.47 -8.60
C GLU A 168 1.86 17.78 -8.90
N ALA A 169 2.75 17.59 -7.91
CA ALA A 169 4.19 17.73 -8.12
C ALA A 169 4.71 16.70 -9.14
N LEU A 170 4.35 15.42 -8.94
CA LEU A 170 4.71 14.35 -9.85
C LEU A 170 4.16 14.57 -11.27
N ALA A 171 2.91 15.04 -11.39
CA ALA A 171 2.28 15.35 -12.69
C ALA A 171 3.01 16.47 -13.45
N ARG A 172 3.69 17.38 -12.72
CA ARG A 172 4.54 18.43 -13.31
C ARG A 172 6.01 17.99 -13.51
N GLY A 173 6.35 16.75 -13.19
CA GLY A 173 7.73 16.25 -13.23
C GLY A 173 8.64 16.78 -12.10
N ALA A 174 8.04 17.32 -11.03
CA ALA A 174 8.77 17.79 -9.85
C ALA A 174 8.98 16.65 -8.83
N SER A 175 9.95 16.82 -7.91
CA SER A 175 10.16 15.88 -6.83
C SER A 175 9.03 16.01 -5.79
N TYR A 176 8.38 14.88 -5.48
CA TYR A 176 7.42 14.80 -4.38
C TYR A 176 8.09 15.09 -3.02
N GLU A 177 9.37 14.74 -2.89
CA GLU A 177 10.15 14.95 -1.66
C GLU A 177 10.30 16.45 -1.35
N ALA A 178 10.63 17.26 -2.37
CA ALA A 178 10.75 18.71 -2.20
C ALA A 178 9.44 19.35 -1.73
N VAL A 179 8.32 18.91 -2.28
CA VAL A 179 6.99 19.41 -1.89
C VAL A 179 6.63 19.00 -0.46
N LEU A 180 6.85 17.74 -0.12
CA LEU A 180 6.53 17.21 1.21
C LEU A 180 7.46 17.73 2.31
N GLN A 181 8.66 18.19 1.97
CA GLN A 181 9.59 18.83 2.90
C GLN A 181 9.32 20.34 3.10
N GLY A 182 8.30 20.88 2.42
CA GLY A 182 7.97 22.30 2.53
C GLY A 182 9.01 23.25 1.94
N THR A 183 9.92 22.75 1.08
CA THR A 183 10.89 23.53 0.35
C THR A 183 10.31 23.99 -0.99
N THR A 184 9.31 24.86 -0.95
CA THR A 184 8.80 25.61 -2.11
C THR A 184 9.17 27.06 -1.98
#